data_a94edff33874cf3c6804ee5f546a72c0
#
_entry.id   a94edff33874cf3c6804ee5f546a72c0
#
_cell.length_a   1.000
_cell.length_b   1.000
_cell.length_c   1.000
_cell.angle_alpha   90.00
_cell.angle_beta   90.00
_cell.angle_gamma   90.00
#
_symmetry.space_group_name_H-M   'P 1'
#
loop_
_entity.id
_entity.type
_entity.pdbx_description
1 polymer ?
#
loop_
_entity_poly.entity_id
_entity_poly.type
_entity_poly.pdbx_seq_one_letter_code
_entity_poly.pdbx_strand_id
1 'polypeptide(L)'
;MPEGDTLHNIATRLRPALEGQALAEVAFARRRGMDRLRTGDVVTRVESRGKWLEIEVERGLVLRTHLEMNGVWHLYSPGEAWRRPRHLARAVLATPAGTAVCFAAPVVAVGHRGDGALDHLGPDLCRPPVDVDEILRRVEAWADAQAAIGDVLLDQRLAAGIGNVYKCEALFACGIDPFAPLSAVAPATRRTLYETAAAQLQANLGRPRRATAGDGLAVYGRDRQGCRVCGTGIRTRVAGRQGRTTWWCPQCQPSMA
;
A
#
# COMPACT_ATOMS: atom_id res chain seq x y z
N MET A 1 4.12 -4.86 6.74
CA MET A 1 4.28 -3.58 6.03
C MET A 1 2.95 -3.23 5.37
N PRO A 2 2.40 -2.02 5.59
CA PRO A 2 1.22 -1.55 4.90
C PRO A 2 1.46 -1.43 3.39
N GLU A 3 0.57 -2.03 2.57
CA GLU A 3 0.54 -1.93 1.11
C GLU A 3 -0.88 -1.55 0.69
N GLY A 4 -1.20 -1.51 -0.60
CA GLY A 4 -2.49 -1.03 -1.09
C GLY A 4 -3.69 -1.72 -0.45
N ASP A 5 -3.65 -3.06 -0.32
CA ASP A 5 -4.66 -3.86 0.36
C ASP A 5 -4.89 -3.43 1.82
N THR A 6 -3.80 -3.12 2.53
CA THR A 6 -3.88 -2.67 3.94
C THR A 6 -4.60 -1.34 4.04
N LEU A 7 -4.24 -0.37 3.18
CA LEU A 7 -4.87 0.96 3.19
C LEU A 7 -6.34 0.86 2.77
N HIS A 8 -6.67 0.02 1.79
CA HIS A 8 -8.04 -0.26 1.41
C HIS A 8 -8.86 -0.82 2.58
N ASN A 9 -8.33 -1.84 3.27
CA ASN A 9 -8.98 -2.47 4.41
C ASN A 9 -9.15 -1.49 5.59
N ILE A 10 -8.17 -0.60 5.81
CA ILE A 10 -8.29 0.49 6.79
C ILE A 10 -9.41 1.44 6.39
N ALA A 11 -9.44 1.92 5.16
CA ALA A 11 -10.50 2.82 4.67
C ALA A 11 -11.89 2.19 4.87
N THR A 12 -12.07 0.94 4.44
CA THR A 12 -13.34 0.19 4.59
C THR A 12 -13.77 0.09 6.05
N ARG A 13 -12.83 -0.14 6.98
CA ARG A 13 -13.15 -0.22 8.41
C ARG A 13 -13.49 1.13 9.04
N LEU A 14 -12.88 2.22 8.57
CA LEU A 14 -13.11 3.56 9.12
C LEU A 14 -14.40 4.20 8.59
N ARG A 15 -14.85 3.86 7.38
CA ARG A 15 -16.03 4.46 6.73
C ARG A 15 -17.26 4.50 7.63
N PRO A 16 -17.73 3.40 8.24
CA PRO A 16 -18.97 3.42 9.00
C PRO A 16 -18.95 4.35 10.20
N ALA A 17 -17.75 4.63 10.74
CA ALA A 17 -17.59 5.50 11.90
C ALA A 17 -17.36 6.96 11.54
N LEU A 18 -16.91 7.26 10.30
CA LEU A 18 -16.51 8.62 9.92
C LEU A 18 -17.40 9.23 8.84
N GLU A 19 -17.74 8.50 7.76
CA GLU A 19 -18.48 9.08 6.63
C GLU A 19 -19.89 9.51 7.04
N GLY A 20 -20.29 10.72 6.63
CA GLY A 20 -21.54 11.34 7.00
C GLY A 20 -21.59 11.91 8.42
N GLN A 21 -20.51 11.78 9.19
CA GLN A 21 -20.47 12.23 10.59
C GLN A 21 -19.72 13.56 10.73
N ALA A 22 -20.22 14.42 11.62
CA ALA A 22 -19.50 15.59 12.08
C ALA A 22 -18.39 15.19 13.06
N LEU A 23 -17.21 15.75 12.89
CA LEU A 23 -16.09 15.53 13.81
C LEU A 23 -16.37 16.21 15.15
N ALA A 24 -16.49 15.44 16.22
CA ALA A 24 -16.66 15.92 17.59
C ALA A 24 -15.31 16.31 18.22
N GLU A 25 -14.20 15.67 17.79
CA GLU A 25 -12.85 16.01 18.23
C GLU A 25 -11.89 15.82 17.05
N VAL A 26 -10.95 16.78 16.92
CA VAL A 26 -9.83 16.73 15.98
C VAL A 26 -8.55 17.08 16.73
N ALA A 27 -7.58 16.19 16.75
CA ALA A 27 -6.27 16.45 17.34
C ALA A 27 -5.13 15.93 16.48
N PHE A 28 -4.03 16.68 16.43
CA PHE A 28 -2.80 16.31 15.73
C PHE A 28 -1.58 16.51 16.62
N ALA A 29 -0.59 15.59 16.51
CA ALA A 29 0.66 15.70 17.25
C ALA A 29 1.51 16.89 16.82
N ARG A 30 1.39 17.35 15.57
CA ARG A 30 2.03 18.56 15.03
C ARG A 30 0.95 19.41 14.42
N ARG A 31 0.87 20.68 14.81
CA ARG A 31 -0.22 21.58 14.41
C ARG A 31 0.05 22.37 13.12
N ARG A 32 1.29 22.51 12.68
CA ARG A 32 1.62 23.36 11.52
C ARG A 32 0.91 22.87 10.25
N GLY A 33 -0.07 23.64 9.76
CA GLY A 33 -0.89 23.34 8.60
C GLY A 33 -2.02 22.31 8.81
N MET A 34 -2.17 21.79 10.06
CA MET A 34 -3.21 20.83 10.43
C MET A 34 -4.46 21.46 11.06
N ASP A 35 -4.35 22.70 11.52
CA ASP A 35 -5.39 23.50 12.16
C ASP A 35 -6.55 23.91 11.23
N ARG A 36 -6.44 23.56 9.95
CA ARG A 36 -7.52 23.73 8.96
C ARG A 36 -8.68 22.75 9.19
N LEU A 37 -8.39 21.52 9.60
CA LEU A 37 -9.40 20.52 9.96
C LEU A 37 -9.82 20.74 11.40
N ARG A 38 -11.12 20.84 11.68
CA ARG A 38 -11.63 21.25 12.98
C ARG A 38 -12.91 20.49 13.39
N THR A 39 -13.24 20.57 14.67
CA THR A 39 -14.53 20.12 15.20
C THR A 39 -15.68 20.78 14.42
N GLY A 40 -16.70 19.99 14.09
CA GLY A 40 -17.85 20.38 13.29
C GLY A 40 -17.69 20.09 11.78
N ASP A 41 -16.48 19.83 11.26
CA ASP A 41 -16.33 19.41 9.87
C ASP A 41 -17.00 18.06 9.64
N VAL A 42 -17.83 17.94 8.60
CA VAL A 42 -18.50 16.70 8.22
C VAL A 42 -17.61 15.91 7.27
N VAL A 43 -17.32 14.65 7.61
CA VAL A 43 -16.55 13.75 6.75
C VAL A 43 -17.41 13.31 5.58
N THR A 44 -16.98 13.59 4.35
CA THR A 44 -17.71 13.22 3.12
C THR A 44 -17.20 11.95 2.50
N ARG A 45 -15.93 11.60 2.72
CA ARG A 45 -15.31 10.45 2.07
C ARG A 45 -14.11 9.92 2.84
N VAL A 46 -13.99 8.58 2.92
CA VAL A 46 -12.80 7.87 3.42
C VAL A 46 -12.36 6.86 2.37
N GLU A 47 -11.20 7.06 1.79
CA GLU A 47 -10.71 6.17 0.75
C GLU A 47 -9.20 5.96 0.81
N SER A 48 -8.74 4.88 0.16
CA SER A 48 -7.31 4.67 -0.11
C SER A 48 -7.00 5.03 -1.56
N ARG A 49 -5.79 5.53 -1.79
CA ARG A 49 -5.20 5.70 -3.12
C ARG A 49 -3.77 5.16 -3.09
N GLY A 50 -3.55 3.99 -3.66
CA GLY A 50 -2.30 3.24 -3.49
C GLY A 50 -2.00 2.97 -2.01
N LYS A 51 -0.90 3.53 -1.51
CA LYS A 51 -0.48 3.39 -0.10
C LYS A 51 -0.86 4.58 0.78
N TRP A 52 -1.73 5.45 0.30
CA TRP A 52 -2.26 6.59 1.03
C TRP A 52 -3.68 6.32 1.53
N LEU A 53 -4.01 6.87 2.69
CA LEU A 53 -5.38 7.03 3.16
C LEU A 53 -5.75 8.50 3.04
N GLU A 54 -6.90 8.78 2.45
CA GLU A 54 -7.50 10.11 2.33
C GLU A 54 -8.83 10.14 3.10
N ILE A 55 -9.00 11.16 3.95
CA ILE A 55 -10.24 11.45 4.66
C ILE A 55 -10.63 12.88 4.29
N GLU A 56 -11.72 13.01 3.55
CA GLU A 56 -12.20 14.28 3.02
C GLU A 56 -13.35 14.83 3.86
N VAL A 57 -13.41 16.15 4.03
CA VAL A 57 -14.52 16.86 4.66
C VAL A 57 -15.21 17.79 3.68
N GLU A 58 -16.46 18.18 3.99
CA GLU A 58 -17.35 18.98 3.14
C GLU A 58 -16.72 20.30 2.62
N ARG A 59 -15.81 20.91 3.40
CA ARG A 59 -15.07 22.12 3.00
C ARG A 59 -13.98 21.88 1.94
N GLY A 60 -13.90 20.66 1.39
CA GLY A 60 -12.90 20.29 0.40
C GLY A 60 -11.49 20.10 0.97
N LEU A 61 -11.35 20.04 2.30
CA LEU A 61 -10.08 19.66 2.92
C LEU A 61 -9.93 18.15 2.95
N VAL A 62 -8.70 17.69 2.79
CA VAL A 62 -8.37 16.25 2.78
C VAL A 62 -7.23 16.00 3.75
N LEU A 63 -7.48 15.17 4.76
CA LEU A 63 -6.42 14.58 5.59
C LEU A 63 -5.81 13.40 4.84
N ARG A 64 -4.50 13.47 4.59
CA ARG A 64 -3.73 12.40 3.95
C ARG A 64 -2.75 11.79 4.94
N THR A 65 -2.69 10.46 4.96
CA THR A 65 -1.68 9.75 5.75
C THR A 65 -0.97 8.70 4.92
N HIS A 66 0.37 8.61 5.08
CA HIS A 66 1.17 7.51 4.58
C HIS A 66 1.81 6.77 5.77
N LEU A 67 1.55 5.46 5.85
CA LEU A 67 1.87 4.69 7.06
C LEU A 67 3.32 4.20 7.10
N GLU A 68 3.98 4.13 5.94
CA GLU A 68 5.31 3.52 5.78
C GLU A 68 5.40 2.15 6.48
N MET A 69 6.39 1.96 7.39
CA MET A 69 6.62 0.67 8.06
C MET A 69 5.86 0.54 9.39
N ASN A 70 5.69 1.63 10.11
CA ASN A 70 5.29 1.62 11.53
C ASN A 70 3.92 2.22 11.80
N GLY A 71 3.37 2.97 10.84
CA GLY A 71 2.08 3.62 10.97
C GLY A 71 0.92 2.63 10.99
N VAL A 72 -0.12 2.95 11.77
CA VAL A 72 -1.35 2.17 11.82
C VAL A 72 -2.53 3.07 12.19
N TRP A 73 -3.71 2.75 11.64
CA TRP A 73 -4.98 3.30 12.07
C TRP A 73 -5.73 2.29 12.95
N HIS A 74 -6.19 2.75 14.10
CA HIS A 74 -7.12 2.02 14.94
C HIS A 74 -8.46 2.74 15.00
N LEU A 75 -9.53 1.96 15.08
CA LEU A 75 -10.88 2.44 15.40
C LEU A 75 -11.24 1.92 16.79
N TYR A 76 -11.78 2.80 17.61
CA TYR A 76 -12.21 2.55 18.98
C TYR A 76 -13.67 2.93 19.12
N SER A 77 -14.41 2.18 19.92
CA SER A 77 -15.75 2.58 20.39
C SER A 77 -15.65 3.82 21.29
N PRO A 78 -16.72 4.62 21.43
CA PRO A 78 -16.73 5.74 22.37
C PRO A 78 -16.33 5.30 23.79
N GLY A 79 -15.31 5.96 24.37
CA GLY A 79 -14.82 5.62 25.72
C GLY A 79 -13.87 4.43 25.80
N GLU A 80 -13.61 3.70 24.72
CA GLU A 80 -12.68 2.57 24.71
C GLU A 80 -11.23 3.05 24.93
N ALA A 81 -10.48 2.36 25.78
CA ALA A 81 -9.09 2.65 26.02
C ALA A 81 -8.22 2.32 24.78
N TRP A 82 -7.29 3.21 24.46
CA TRP A 82 -6.40 2.99 23.32
C TRP A 82 -5.43 1.86 23.58
N ARG A 83 -5.28 0.98 22.59
CA ARG A 83 -4.34 -0.17 22.60
C ARG A 83 -2.88 0.22 22.37
N ARG A 84 -2.61 1.51 22.07
CA ARG A 84 -1.27 2.06 21.89
C ARG A 84 -1.07 3.32 22.74
N PRO A 85 0.19 3.61 23.15
CA PRO A 85 0.51 4.80 23.94
C PRO A 85 0.06 6.09 23.24
N ARG A 86 -0.51 7.03 24.02
CA ARG A 86 -1.04 8.31 23.50
C ARG A 86 0.02 9.15 22.77
N HIS A 87 1.28 9.13 23.21
CA HIS A 87 2.38 9.90 22.60
C HIS A 87 2.71 9.44 21.16
N LEU A 88 2.29 8.24 20.76
CA LEU A 88 2.42 7.74 19.38
C LEU A 88 1.29 8.22 18.46
N ALA A 89 0.20 8.80 18.98
CA ALA A 89 -0.87 9.34 18.17
C ALA A 89 -0.36 10.50 17.32
N ARG A 90 -0.71 10.48 16.03
CA ARG A 90 -0.37 11.51 15.05
C ARG A 90 -1.59 12.28 14.59
N ALA A 91 -2.73 11.61 14.50
CA ALA A 91 -4.04 12.21 14.22
C ALA A 91 -5.10 11.47 15.03
N VAL A 92 -6.07 12.21 15.55
CA VAL A 92 -7.26 11.71 16.23
C VAL A 92 -8.47 12.38 15.58
N LEU A 93 -9.42 11.58 15.15
CA LEU A 93 -10.71 12.01 14.63
C LEU A 93 -11.80 11.26 15.39
N ALA A 94 -12.55 11.97 16.22
CA ALA A 94 -13.67 11.39 16.95
C ALA A 94 -15.00 11.86 16.37
N THR A 95 -15.96 10.94 16.33
CA THR A 95 -17.37 11.17 16.00
C THR A 95 -18.22 10.52 17.07
N PRO A 96 -19.54 10.74 17.10
CA PRO A 96 -20.43 10.00 17.98
C PRO A 96 -20.38 8.46 17.77
N ALA A 97 -20.01 8.02 16.56
CA ALA A 97 -19.94 6.59 16.22
C ALA A 97 -18.61 5.92 16.59
N GLY A 98 -17.55 6.68 16.88
CA GLY A 98 -16.26 6.12 17.28
C GLY A 98 -15.09 7.08 17.14
N THR A 99 -13.92 6.63 17.58
CA THR A 99 -12.66 7.39 17.53
C THR A 99 -11.66 6.69 16.65
N ALA A 100 -11.31 7.31 15.52
CA ALA A 100 -10.24 6.86 14.64
C ALA A 100 -8.91 7.51 15.04
N VAL A 101 -7.88 6.70 15.31
CA VAL A 101 -6.57 7.18 15.75
C VAL A 101 -5.48 6.63 14.85
N CYS A 102 -4.70 7.54 14.27
CA CYS A 102 -3.49 7.23 13.51
C CYS A 102 -2.28 7.26 14.44
N PHE A 103 -1.61 6.13 14.60
CA PHE A 103 -0.40 6.02 15.41
C PHE A 103 0.85 5.89 14.55
N ALA A 104 1.93 6.53 14.97
CA ALA A 104 3.28 6.39 14.45
C ALA A 104 3.42 6.56 12.92
N ALA A 105 2.44 7.14 12.24
CA ALA A 105 2.56 7.45 10.83
C ALA A 105 3.58 8.59 10.64
N PRO A 106 4.60 8.41 9.77
CA PRO A 106 5.59 9.45 9.54
C PRO A 106 5.02 10.61 8.71
N VAL A 107 4.03 10.33 7.86
CA VAL A 107 3.39 11.37 7.05
C VAL A 107 1.93 11.53 7.43
N VAL A 108 1.59 12.73 7.89
CA VAL A 108 0.24 13.22 8.13
C VAL A 108 0.19 14.63 7.59
N ALA A 109 -0.70 14.90 6.64
CA ALA A 109 -0.82 16.19 5.98
C ALA A 109 -2.30 16.54 5.74
N VAL A 110 -2.62 17.82 5.79
CA VAL A 110 -3.92 18.36 5.37
C VAL A 110 -3.71 19.25 4.15
N GLY A 111 -4.40 18.92 3.08
CA GLY A 111 -4.40 19.65 1.82
C GLY A 111 -5.81 19.93 1.35
N HIS A 112 -5.96 20.26 0.07
CA HIS A 112 -7.25 20.45 -0.58
C HIS A 112 -7.53 19.33 -1.59
N ARG A 113 -8.81 19.08 -1.85
CA ARG A 113 -9.22 18.24 -2.98
C ARG A 113 -8.66 18.84 -4.27
N GLY A 114 -8.08 17.99 -5.13
CA GLY A 114 -7.55 18.44 -6.42
C GLY A 114 -6.26 19.27 -6.36
N ASP A 115 -5.55 19.27 -5.22
CA ASP A 115 -4.27 19.97 -5.06
C ASP A 115 -3.09 19.30 -5.78
N GLY A 116 -3.32 18.21 -6.50
CA GLY A 116 -2.29 17.49 -7.26
C GLY A 116 -1.34 16.64 -6.42
N ALA A 117 -1.51 16.60 -5.10
CA ALA A 117 -0.54 15.93 -4.21
C ALA A 117 -0.28 14.45 -4.54
N LEU A 118 -1.29 13.74 -5.06
CA LEU A 118 -1.19 12.33 -5.45
C LEU A 118 -1.28 12.07 -6.96
N ASP A 119 -1.18 13.10 -7.81
CA ASP A 119 -1.31 12.96 -9.27
C ASP A 119 -0.11 12.25 -9.92
N HIS A 120 0.99 12.17 -9.19
CA HIS A 120 2.15 11.39 -9.59
C HIS A 120 1.94 9.88 -9.55
N LEU A 121 0.89 9.39 -8.85
CA LEU A 121 0.62 7.96 -8.73
C LEU A 121 0.13 7.37 -10.05
N GLY A 122 0.57 6.17 -10.34
CA GLY A 122 0.03 5.34 -11.42
C GLY A 122 -1.34 4.76 -11.08
N PRO A 123 -1.91 3.95 -12.00
CA PRO A 123 -3.15 3.22 -11.76
C PRO A 123 -3.09 2.45 -10.44
N ASP A 124 -4.15 2.56 -9.63
CA ASP A 124 -4.24 1.88 -8.34
C ASP A 124 -4.69 0.43 -8.54
N LEU A 125 -3.82 -0.51 -8.21
CA LEU A 125 -4.07 -1.95 -8.42
C LEU A 125 -5.17 -2.51 -7.49
N CYS A 126 -5.55 -1.79 -6.44
CA CYS A 126 -6.67 -2.17 -5.57
C CYS A 126 -8.04 -1.72 -6.12
N ARG A 127 -8.08 -0.96 -7.22
CA ARG A 127 -9.31 -0.39 -7.79
C ARG A 127 -9.60 -0.95 -9.19
N PRO A 128 -10.42 -1.99 -9.34
CA PRO A 128 -10.82 -2.48 -10.65
C PRO A 128 -11.82 -1.51 -11.34
N PRO A 129 -11.83 -1.43 -12.70
CA PRO A 129 -10.86 -2.06 -13.59
C PRO A 129 -9.50 -1.35 -13.53
N VAL A 130 -8.40 -2.13 -13.58
CA VAL A 130 -7.04 -1.58 -13.60
C VAL A 130 -6.63 -1.29 -15.04
N ASP A 131 -6.19 -0.07 -15.31
CA ASP A 131 -5.65 0.30 -16.63
C ASP A 131 -4.20 -0.20 -16.78
N VAL A 132 -4.07 -1.48 -17.18
CA VAL A 132 -2.75 -2.11 -17.40
C VAL A 132 -2.05 -1.52 -18.62
N ASP A 133 -2.78 -1.03 -19.61
CA ASP A 133 -2.17 -0.40 -20.79
C ASP A 133 -1.49 0.92 -20.42
N GLU A 134 -2.10 1.71 -19.52
CA GLU A 134 -1.45 2.90 -18.97
C GLU A 134 -0.20 2.54 -18.16
N ILE A 135 -0.24 1.48 -17.34
CA ILE A 135 0.94 1.01 -16.61
C ILE A 135 2.07 0.67 -17.59
N LEU A 136 1.77 -0.10 -18.63
CA LEU A 136 2.78 -0.51 -19.61
C LEU A 136 3.37 0.69 -20.36
N ARG A 137 2.55 1.68 -20.76
CA ARG A 137 3.04 2.92 -21.36
C ARG A 137 4.03 3.66 -20.45
N ARG A 138 3.72 3.73 -19.14
CA ARG A 138 4.63 4.33 -18.15
C ARG A 138 5.92 3.53 -17.96
N VAL A 139 5.84 2.19 -17.99
CA VAL A 139 7.01 1.30 -17.92
C VAL A 139 7.89 1.44 -19.15
N GLU A 140 7.30 1.55 -20.34
CA GLU A 140 8.06 1.79 -21.59
C GLU A 140 8.78 3.15 -21.59
N ALA A 141 8.17 4.16 -20.99
CA ALA A 141 8.79 5.48 -20.80
C ALA A 141 9.82 5.52 -19.65
N TRP A 142 10.05 4.40 -18.96
CA TRP A 142 10.99 4.33 -17.86
C TRP A 142 12.43 4.47 -18.35
N ALA A 143 13.15 5.46 -17.85
CA ALA A 143 14.45 5.87 -18.38
C ALA A 143 15.58 4.85 -18.16
N ASP A 144 15.45 3.92 -17.21
CA ASP A 144 16.51 2.96 -16.85
C ASP A 144 16.09 1.53 -17.21
N ALA A 145 16.39 1.12 -18.44
CA ALA A 145 16.12 -0.23 -18.93
C ALA A 145 16.94 -1.33 -18.20
N GLN A 146 18.01 -0.95 -17.48
CA GLN A 146 18.85 -1.85 -16.69
C GLN A 146 18.40 -1.95 -15.23
N ALA A 147 17.41 -1.15 -14.81
CA ALA A 147 16.85 -1.29 -13.48
C ALA A 147 16.28 -2.69 -13.25
N ALA A 148 16.53 -3.26 -12.08
CA ALA A 148 15.95 -4.54 -11.70
C ALA A 148 14.41 -4.47 -11.72
N ILE A 149 13.75 -5.46 -12.32
CA ILE A 149 12.26 -5.51 -12.41
C ILE A 149 11.60 -5.41 -11.03
N GLY A 150 12.25 -5.93 -9.98
CA GLY A 150 11.78 -5.79 -8.61
C GLY A 150 11.75 -4.35 -8.11
N ASP A 151 12.68 -3.49 -8.55
CA ASP A 151 12.68 -2.05 -8.22
C ASP A 151 11.63 -1.29 -9.02
N VAL A 152 11.47 -1.64 -10.29
CA VAL A 152 10.46 -1.06 -11.18
C VAL A 152 9.06 -1.28 -10.61
N LEU A 153 8.75 -2.49 -10.12
CA LEU A 153 7.47 -2.80 -9.47
C LEU A 153 7.18 -1.96 -8.21
N LEU A 154 8.20 -1.49 -7.50
CA LEU A 154 8.03 -0.69 -6.29
C LEU A 154 7.71 0.78 -6.58
N ASP A 155 7.89 1.25 -7.81
CA ASP A 155 7.65 2.64 -8.17
C ASP A 155 6.15 2.92 -8.29
N GLN A 156 5.63 3.69 -7.34
CA GLN A 156 4.21 4.02 -7.26
C GLN A 156 3.73 4.92 -8.41
N ARG A 157 4.64 5.52 -9.17
CA ARG A 157 4.32 6.32 -10.36
C ARG A 157 3.91 5.44 -11.54
N LEU A 158 4.37 4.19 -11.57
CA LEU A 158 4.02 3.22 -12.60
C LEU A 158 2.71 2.53 -12.27
N ALA A 159 2.64 1.94 -11.06
CA ALA A 159 1.46 1.25 -10.54
C ALA A 159 1.38 1.46 -9.03
N ALA A 160 0.29 1.99 -8.54
CA ALA A 160 0.12 2.27 -7.12
C ALA A 160 -0.39 1.05 -6.34
N GLY A 161 0.12 0.88 -5.12
CA GLY A 161 -0.33 -0.17 -4.19
C GLY A 161 0.69 -1.26 -3.93
N ILE A 162 1.53 -1.65 -4.91
CA ILE A 162 2.55 -2.69 -4.74
C ILE A 162 3.59 -2.25 -3.71
N GLY A 163 3.84 -3.13 -2.73
CA GLY A 163 4.98 -3.01 -1.84
C GLY A 163 5.85 -4.26 -1.90
N ASN A 164 6.68 -4.45 -0.88
CA ASN A 164 7.69 -5.51 -0.90
C ASN A 164 7.10 -6.92 -0.84
N VAL A 165 5.92 -7.09 -0.22
CA VAL A 165 5.21 -8.37 -0.19
C VAL A 165 4.77 -8.72 -1.59
N TYR A 166 3.92 -7.90 -2.21
CA TYR A 166 3.38 -8.19 -3.54
C TYR A 166 4.44 -8.16 -4.65
N LYS A 167 5.52 -7.39 -4.49
CA LYS A 167 6.69 -7.50 -5.37
C LYS A 167 7.25 -8.94 -5.39
N CYS A 168 7.54 -9.50 -4.21
CA CYS A 168 8.10 -10.85 -4.13
C CYS A 168 7.11 -11.92 -4.61
N GLU A 169 5.85 -11.79 -4.20
CA GLU A 169 4.80 -12.78 -4.48
C GLU A 169 4.40 -12.79 -5.97
N ALA A 170 4.25 -11.62 -6.61
CA ALA A 170 3.90 -11.53 -8.02
C ALA A 170 5.05 -12.01 -8.93
N LEU A 171 6.30 -11.63 -8.62
CA LEU A 171 7.47 -12.12 -9.35
C LEU A 171 7.61 -13.64 -9.22
N PHE A 172 7.36 -14.21 -8.04
CA PHE A 172 7.36 -15.65 -7.84
C PHE A 172 6.25 -16.34 -8.65
N ALA A 173 5.04 -15.81 -8.62
CA ALA A 173 3.90 -16.38 -9.34
C ALA A 173 4.13 -16.39 -10.87
N CYS A 174 4.89 -15.41 -11.39
CA CYS A 174 5.26 -15.31 -12.80
C CYS A 174 6.59 -16.01 -13.14
N GLY A 175 7.30 -16.60 -12.19
CA GLY A 175 8.59 -17.25 -12.44
C GLY A 175 9.72 -16.30 -12.84
N ILE A 176 9.63 -15.01 -12.49
CA ILE A 176 10.57 -13.97 -12.92
C ILE A 176 11.64 -13.76 -11.85
N ASP A 177 12.92 -13.78 -12.24
CA ASP A 177 14.04 -13.36 -11.38
C ASP A 177 13.83 -11.91 -10.93
N PRO A 178 13.69 -11.61 -9.62
CA PRO A 178 13.50 -10.24 -9.13
C PRO A 178 14.64 -9.28 -9.47
N PHE A 179 15.79 -9.80 -9.84
CA PHE A 179 17.00 -9.04 -10.16
C PHE A 179 17.23 -8.87 -11.66
N ALA A 180 16.39 -9.50 -12.49
CA ALA A 180 16.48 -9.35 -13.95
C ALA A 180 16.33 -7.87 -14.35
N PRO A 181 17.13 -7.38 -15.31
CA PRO A 181 16.95 -6.04 -15.84
C PRO A 181 15.59 -5.93 -16.56
N LEU A 182 14.97 -4.76 -16.49
CA LEU A 182 13.69 -4.50 -17.17
C LEU A 182 13.73 -4.89 -18.64
N SER A 183 14.85 -4.64 -19.32
CA SER A 183 15.07 -4.97 -20.74
C SER A 183 14.98 -6.48 -21.03
N ALA A 184 15.34 -7.34 -20.07
CA ALA A 184 15.27 -8.80 -20.24
C ALA A 184 13.85 -9.37 -20.04
N VAL A 185 12.91 -8.58 -19.51
CA VAL A 185 11.53 -9.02 -19.31
C VAL A 185 10.66 -8.57 -20.48
N ALA A 186 10.17 -9.52 -21.28
CA ALA A 186 9.36 -9.22 -22.46
C ALA A 186 8.07 -8.42 -22.13
N PRO A 187 7.57 -7.56 -23.03
CA PRO A 187 6.36 -6.76 -22.81
C PRO A 187 5.13 -7.59 -22.39
N ALA A 188 4.90 -8.74 -23.03
CA ALA A 188 3.80 -9.63 -22.66
C ALA A 188 3.95 -10.17 -21.24
N THR A 189 5.19 -10.51 -20.82
CA THR A 189 5.48 -10.97 -19.46
C THR A 189 5.29 -9.85 -18.44
N ARG A 190 5.63 -8.60 -18.78
CA ARG A 190 5.35 -7.43 -17.92
C ARG A 190 3.85 -7.25 -17.71
N ARG A 191 3.03 -7.42 -18.77
CA ARG A 191 1.57 -7.38 -18.66
C ARG A 191 1.07 -8.40 -17.65
N THR A 192 1.42 -9.67 -17.85
CA THR A 192 1.04 -10.75 -16.93
C THR A 192 1.47 -10.48 -15.50
N LEU A 193 2.65 -9.87 -15.29
CA LEU A 193 3.17 -9.52 -13.97
C LEU A 193 2.29 -8.47 -13.27
N TYR A 194 1.89 -7.39 -13.96
CA TYR A 194 1.02 -6.36 -13.36
C TYR A 194 -0.41 -6.86 -13.15
N GLU A 195 -0.95 -7.66 -14.06
CA GLU A 195 -2.25 -8.33 -13.91
C GLU A 195 -2.24 -9.28 -12.69
N THR A 196 -1.17 -10.08 -12.53
CA THR A 196 -0.97 -10.96 -11.37
C THR A 196 -0.88 -10.17 -10.07
N ALA A 197 -0.12 -9.09 -10.05
CA ALA A 197 0.00 -8.23 -8.87
C ALA A 197 -1.35 -7.60 -8.49
N ALA A 198 -2.11 -7.13 -9.48
CA ALA A 198 -3.46 -6.59 -9.26
C ALA A 198 -4.40 -7.67 -8.71
N ALA A 199 -4.41 -8.86 -9.31
CA ALA A 199 -5.24 -9.98 -8.85
C ALA A 199 -4.90 -10.38 -7.40
N GLN A 200 -3.60 -10.46 -7.05
CA GLN A 200 -3.16 -10.77 -5.69
C GLN A 200 -3.59 -9.69 -4.69
N LEU A 201 -3.44 -8.39 -5.01
CA LEU A 201 -3.87 -7.28 -4.17
C LEU A 201 -5.38 -7.33 -3.94
N GLN A 202 -6.17 -7.45 -5.02
CA GLN A 202 -7.63 -7.49 -4.97
C GLN A 202 -8.16 -8.71 -4.21
N ALA A 203 -7.55 -9.89 -4.38
CA ALA A 203 -7.91 -11.09 -3.63
C ALA A 203 -7.67 -10.96 -2.11
N ASN A 204 -6.89 -9.98 -1.67
CA ASN A 204 -6.60 -9.72 -0.26
C ASN A 204 -7.42 -8.56 0.33
N LEU A 205 -8.28 -7.92 -0.46
CA LEU A 205 -9.21 -6.92 0.06
C LEU A 205 -10.22 -7.57 1.01
N GLY A 206 -10.38 -6.97 2.19
CA GLY A 206 -11.24 -7.50 3.27
C GLY A 206 -10.66 -8.67 4.06
N ARG A 207 -9.53 -9.23 3.65
CA ARG A 207 -8.92 -10.34 4.40
C ARG A 207 -8.16 -9.87 5.65
N PRO A 208 -8.26 -10.58 6.78
CA PRO A 208 -7.52 -10.26 8.00
C PRO A 208 -6.02 -10.60 7.88
N ARG A 209 -5.67 -11.58 7.03
CA ARG A 209 -4.30 -12.00 6.74
C ARG A 209 -4.10 -12.15 5.24
N ARG A 210 -2.96 -11.69 4.74
CA ARG A 210 -2.57 -11.85 3.34
C ARG A 210 -2.32 -13.30 2.99
N ALA A 211 -2.82 -13.70 1.82
CA ALA A 211 -2.55 -15.00 1.23
C ALA A 211 -2.38 -14.86 -0.29
N THR A 212 -1.34 -15.50 -0.83
CA THR A 212 -1.03 -15.58 -2.26
C THR A 212 -0.84 -17.02 -2.71
N ALA A 213 -0.64 -17.93 -1.73
CA ALA A 213 -0.50 -19.37 -1.94
C ALA A 213 -1.15 -20.12 -0.77
N GLY A 214 -2.31 -20.72 -1.02
CA GLY A 214 -3.12 -21.35 0.02
C GLY A 214 -3.58 -20.31 1.05
N ASP A 215 -3.30 -20.55 2.32
CA ASP A 215 -3.64 -19.69 3.46
C ASP A 215 -2.48 -18.76 3.91
N GLY A 216 -1.41 -18.66 3.10
CA GLY A 216 -0.24 -17.85 3.41
C GLY A 216 0.47 -17.26 2.21
N LEU A 217 1.73 -16.87 2.41
CA LEU A 217 2.58 -16.32 1.36
C LEU A 217 3.45 -17.40 0.72
N ALA A 218 3.78 -17.25 -0.57
CA ALA A 218 4.59 -18.21 -1.31
C ALA A 218 6.07 -18.12 -0.96
N VAL A 219 6.63 -16.91 -0.92
CA VAL A 219 8.07 -16.67 -0.70
C VAL A 219 8.36 -15.63 0.38
N TYR A 220 7.57 -14.56 0.49
CA TYR A 220 7.85 -13.44 1.38
C TYR A 220 7.89 -13.88 2.85
N GLY A 221 8.98 -13.53 3.56
CA GLY A 221 9.17 -13.87 4.96
C GLY A 221 9.50 -15.34 5.23
N ARG A 222 9.81 -16.13 4.18
CA ARG A 222 10.03 -17.57 4.28
C ARG A 222 11.50 -17.96 4.04
N ASP A 223 12.43 -17.16 4.53
CA ASP A 223 13.87 -17.45 4.40
C ASP A 223 14.21 -18.89 4.81
N ARG A 224 15.00 -19.58 3.97
CA ARG A 224 15.44 -20.97 4.15
C ARG A 224 14.34 -22.02 4.22
N GLN A 225 13.06 -21.66 4.21
CA GLN A 225 11.96 -22.62 4.12
C GLN A 225 11.88 -23.20 2.71
N GLY A 226 11.42 -24.44 2.59
CA GLY A 226 11.20 -25.07 1.28
C GLY A 226 10.16 -24.32 0.45
N CYS A 227 10.45 -24.12 -0.83
CA CYS A 227 9.50 -23.59 -1.79
C CYS A 227 8.26 -24.49 -1.86
N ARG A 228 7.08 -23.90 -1.87
CA ARG A 228 5.80 -24.65 -1.92
C ARG A 228 5.58 -25.38 -3.27
N VAL A 229 6.35 -25.02 -4.31
CA VAL A 229 6.24 -25.62 -5.65
C VAL A 229 7.30 -26.70 -5.87
N CYS A 230 8.59 -26.42 -5.59
CA CYS A 230 9.71 -27.30 -5.96
C CYS A 230 10.54 -27.80 -4.77
N GLY A 231 10.21 -27.40 -3.53
CA GLY A 231 10.95 -27.80 -2.33
C GLY A 231 12.29 -27.09 -2.10
N THR A 232 12.86 -26.40 -3.10
CA THR A 232 14.13 -25.66 -2.98
C THR A 232 14.03 -24.57 -1.91
N GLY A 233 15.07 -24.39 -1.09
CA GLY A 233 15.12 -23.37 -0.05
C GLY A 233 14.96 -21.95 -0.61
N ILE A 234 14.00 -21.18 -0.07
CA ILE A 234 13.82 -19.77 -0.38
C ILE A 234 15.09 -19.01 0.02
N ARG A 235 15.56 -18.12 -0.85
CA ARG A 235 16.71 -17.25 -0.63
C ARG A 235 16.29 -15.83 -0.36
N THR A 236 17.20 -15.09 0.30
CA THR A 236 17.02 -13.65 0.56
C THR A 236 18.26 -12.87 0.17
N ARG A 237 18.04 -11.67 -0.34
CA ARG A 237 19.10 -10.67 -0.60
C ARG A 237 18.55 -9.28 -0.34
N VAL A 238 19.33 -8.44 0.34
CA VAL A 238 19.08 -6.99 0.37
C VAL A 238 19.56 -6.40 -0.93
N ALA A 239 18.69 -5.80 -1.69
CA ALA A 239 19.01 -5.26 -3.01
C ALA A 239 18.10 -4.08 -3.37
N GLY A 240 18.43 -3.45 -4.50
CA GLY A 240 17.68 -2.36 -5.08
C GLY A 240 17.93 -1.00 -4.45
N ARG A 241 17.36 0.03 -5.08
CA ARG A 241 17.54 1.45 -4.69
C ARG A 241 17.03 1.75 -3.27
N GLN A 242 16.05 0.97 -2.79
CA GLN A 242 15.45 1.14 -1.46
C GLN A 242 16.06 0.23 -0.40
N GLY A 243 17.09 -0.57 -0.71
CA GLY A 243 17.72 -1.51 0.22
C GLY A 243 16.72 -2.52 0.82
N ARG A 244 15.77 -3.01 0.02
CA ARG A 244 14.72 -3.93 0.49
C ARG A 244 15.20 -5.37 0.45
N THR A 245 14.93 -6.12 1.51
CA THR A 245 15.09 -7.58 1.49
C THR A 245 14.13 -8.17 0.45
N THR A 246 14.64 -8.94 -0.48
CA THR A 246 13.87 -9.66 -1.50
C THR A 246 13.94 -11.14 -1.22
N TRP A 247 12.79 -11.81 -1.26
CA TRP A 247 12.64 -13.27 -1.10
C TRP A 247 12.31 -13.87 -2.45
N TRP A 248 12.98 -14.97 -2.83
CA TRP A 248 12.71 -15.67 -4.09
C TRP A 248 13.11 -17.15 -4.00
N CYS A 249 12.56 -17.97 -4.89
CA CYS A 249 12.98 -19.33 -5.10
C CYS A 249 13.97 -19.40 -6.29
N PRO A 250 15.25 -19.74 -6.09
CA PRO A 250 16.22 -19.74 -7.19
C PRO A 250 15.94 -20.78 -8.28
N GLN A 251 15.16 -21.82 -8.00
CA GLN A 251 14.76 -22.82 -8.96
C GLN A 251 13.54 -22.42 -9.79
N CYS A 252 12.51 -21.82 -9.14
CA CYS A 252 11.30 -21.36 -9.85
C CYS A 252 11.49 -20.00 -10.53
N GLN A 253 12.48 -19.22 -10.09
CA GLN A 253 12.84 -17.91 -10.60
C GLN A 253 14.32 -17.92 -10.99
N PRO A 254 14.69 -18.67 -12.07
CA PRO A 254 16.09 -18.79 -12.48
C PRO A 254 16.62 -17.43 -12.94
N SER A 255 17.94 -17.21 -12.75
CA SER A 255 18.59 -15.99 -13.23
C SER A 255 18.38 -15.84 -14.74
N MET A 256 17.89 -14.68 -15.13
CA MET A 256 17.79 -14.30 -16.52
C MET A 256 19.13 -13.65 -16.90
N ALA A 257 19.99 -14.44 -17.56
CA ALA A 257 21.31 -13.99 -18.04
C ALA A 257 21.19 -12.91 -19.10
#